data_ab484897896fb8cab398aac7079584f2
#
_entry.id   ab484897896fb8cab398aac7079584f2
#
_cell.length_a   1.000
_cell.length_b   1.000
_cell.length_c   1.000
_cell.angle_alpha   90.00
_cell.angle_beta   90.00
_cell.angle_gamma   90.00
#
_symmetry.space_group_name_H-M   'P 1'
#
loop_
_entity.id
_entity.type
_entity.pdbx_description
1 polymer ?
#
loop_
_entity_poly.entity_id
_entity_poly.type
_entity_poly.pdbx_seq_one_letter_code
_entity_poly.pdbx_strand_id
1 'polypeptide(L)'
;RQLLMGSIAAGAWAQADKGETSVDKTVDLNPVVVTGTGTHQRLKNTPAPVSVITANEIKRAGITDFQQAMTMMVPSLSFSPNAMGSYLMMNGLSNKYVLILINGRKVTGDISGNIDISQIDMSRVKRIEVLNGAASSLYGSDAIAGVINIITNQPKDEISFTTNSRYTRKNQFSQGLNLDIAKGKLASYTAYKYDHSDGWQNSGLTVDKNDDLVETLDQLSIGYSMNNFSQQFTYDATEKLSFYANGGYYWRMTDRPAKRDGMTGGNDYNTHYEGYNWGTGAKYRLNK
;
A
#
# COMPACT_ATOMS: atom_id res chain seq x y z
N ARG A 1 -6.94 -41.21 5.35
CA ARG A 1 -6.96 -41.06 3.88
C ARG A 1 -6.06 -39.87 3.54
N GLN A 2 -4.80 -40.17 3.23
CA GLN A 2 -3.80 -39.21 2.79
C GLN A 2 -4.17 -38.74 1.37
N LEU A 3 -4.37 -37.45 1.19
CA LEU A 3 -4.41 -36.82 -0.12
C LEU A 3 -3.00 -36.30 -0.44
N LEU A 4 -2.36 -36.94 -1.40
CA LEU A 4 -1.14 -36.51 -2.07
C LEU A 4 -1.46 -35.19 -2.81
N MET A 5 -0.89 -34.08 -2.33
CA MET A 5 -0.80 -32.86 -3.10
C MET A 5 0.34 -32.99 -4.10
N GLY A 6 -0.02 -33.11 -5.37
CA GLY A 6 0.93 -33.06 -6.47
C GLY A 6 1.50 -31.65 -6.61
N SER A 7 2.80 -31.50 -6.43
CA SER A 7 3.56 -30.30 -6.73
C SER A 7 3.61 -30.12 -8.26
N ILE A 8 2.93 -29.11 -8.78
CA ILE A 8 3.18 -28.64 -10.14
C ILE A 8 4.46 -27.78 -10.09
N ALA A 9 5.58 -28.41 -10.39
CA ALA A 9 6.81 -27.70 -10.67
C ALA A 9 6.69 -27.06 -12.06
N ALA A 10 6.29 -25.78 -12.11
CA ALA A 10 6.51 -24.97 -13.29
C ALA A 10 8.02 -24.76 -13.41
N GLY A 11 8.65 -25.38 -14.40
CA GLY A 11 10.06 -25.23 -14.71
C GLY A 11 10.37 -23.79 -15.08
N ALA A 12 10.87 -23.00 -14.13
CA ALA A 12 11.51 -21.74 -14.42
C ALA A 12 12.87 -22.07 -15.07
N TRP A 13 13.05 -21.73 -16.31
CA TRP A 13 14.37 -21.69 -16.94
C TRP A 13 15.15 -20.55 -16.27
N ALA A 14 15.92 -20.91 -15.24
CA ALA A 14 16.89 -20.00 -14.67
C ALA A 14 18.00 -19.81 -15.69
N GLN A 15 17.99 -18.69 -16.40
CA GLN A 15 19.14 -18.16 -17.10
C GLN A 15 20.15 -17.78 -16.01
N ALA A 16 21.25 -18.52 -15.94
CA ALA A 16 22.34 -18.22 -15.02
C ALA A 16 22.92 -16.84 -15.41
N ASP A 17 22.53 -15.84 -14.67
CA ASP A 17 23.15 -14.53 -14.71
C ASP A 17 24.58 -14.70 -14.18
N LYS A 18 25.57 -14.45 -15.03
CA LYS A 18 26.97 -14.44 -14.64
C LYS A 18 27.13 -13.33 -13.63
N GLY A 19 27.36 -13.73 -12.38
CA GLY A 19 27.53 -12.84 -11.26
C GLY A 19 28.60 -11.78 -11.49
N GLU A 20 28.16 -10.60 -11.89
CA GLU A 20 28.85 -9.39 -11.49
C GLU A 20 28.54 -9.20 -9.99
N THR A 21 29.54 -9.44 -9.15
CA THR A 21 29.60 -8.94 -7.80
C THR A 21 29.38 -7.44 -7.86
N SER A 22 28.14 -7.00 -7.72
CA SER A 22 27.80 -5.60 -7.61
C SER A 22 28.44 -5.10 -6.31
N VAL A 23 29.58 -4.44 -6.46
CA VAL A 23 30.15 -3.57 -5.44
C VAL A 23 29.03 -2.73 -4.86
N ASP A 24 28.91 -2.78 -3.58
CA ASP A 24 27.96 -2.11 -2.71
C ASP A 24 27.57 -0.74 -3.28
N LYS A 25 26.35 -0.62 -3.81
CA LYS A 25 25.89 0.68 -4.32
C LYS A 25 25.90 1.62 -3.13
N THR A 26 26.78 2.62 -3.20
CA THR A 26 26.88 3.68 -2.20
C THR A 26 25.51 4.16 -1.78
N VAL A 27 25.19 4.02 -0.50
CA VAL A 27 23.97 4.56 0.07
C VAL A 27 24.06 6.08 -0.07
N ASP A 28 23.16 6.67 -0.87
CA ASP A 28 23.08 8.12 -0.97
C ASP A 28 22.56 8.68 0.36
N LEU A 29 23.45 9.20 1.18
CA LEU A 29 23.15 9.79 2.48
C LEU A 29 22.37 11.11 2.39
N ASN A 30 22.18 11.63 1.17
CA ASN A 30 21.47 12.87 0.93
C ASN A 30 20.54 12.78 -0.29
N PRO A 31 19.53 11.89 -0.24
CA PRO A 31 18.64 11.68 -1.37
C PRO A 31 17.82 12.95 -1.68
N VAL A 32 17.41 13.06 -2.94
CA VAL A 32 16.47 14.11 -3.37
C VAL A 32 15.07 13.73 -2.92
N VAL A 33 14.42 14.61 -2.15
CA VAL A 33 13.05 14.48 -1.64
C VAL A 33 12.13 15.56 -2.20
N VAL A 34 10.84 15.31 -2.17
CA VAL A 34 9.82 16.24 -2.69
C VAL A 34 8.88 16.70 -1.57
N THR A 35 8.62 15.84 -0.60
CA THR A 35 7.53 16.01 0.37
C THR A 35 7.73 17.21 1.30
N GLY A 36 8.96 17.52 1.65
CA GLY A 36 9.23 18.62 2.60
C GLY A 36 9.09 20.04 2.04
N THR A 37 9.07 20.21 0.71
CA THR A 37 9.05 21.54 0.06
C THR A 37 8.11 21.60 -1.16
N GLY A 38 7.48 20.48 -1.55
CA GLY A 38 6.71 20.38 -2.79
C GLY A 38 7.57 20.38 -4.06
N THR A 39 8.88 20.55 -3.94
CA THR A 39 9.85 20.57 -5.05
C THR A 39 11.01 19.61 -4.79
N HIS A 40 11.69 19.20 -5.86
CA HIS A 40 12.86 18.33 -5.74
C HIS A 40 14.01 19.02 -5.04
N GLN A 41 14.28 18.65 -3.79
CA GLN A 41 15.41 19.17 -2.99
C GLN A 41 16.20 18.05 -2.35
N ARG A 42 17.48 18.33 -2.03
CA ARG A 42 18.27 17.39 -1.24
C ARG A 42 17.77 17.38 0.20
N LEU A 43 17.70 16.19 0.81
CA LEU A 43 17.17 15.98 2.16
C LEU A 43 17.77 16.95 3.18
N LYS A 44 19.09 17.17 3.15
CA LYS A 44 19.80 18.10 4.06
C LYS A 44 19.35 19.56 3.95
N ASN A 45 18.74 19.95 2.81
CA ASN A 45 18.30 21.32 2.55
C ASN A 45 16.78 21.48 2.80
N THR A 46 16.12 20.42 3.26
CA THR A 46 14.69 20.43 3.54
C THR A 46 14.46 20.98 4.94
N PRO A 47 13.68 22.05 5.11
CA PRO A 47 13.46 22.69 6.40
C PRO A 47 12.61 21.84 7.36
N ALA A 48 11.90 20.86 6.83
CA ALA A 48 11.02 19.98 7.60
C ALA A 48 11.65 18.59 7.79
N PRO A 49 11.38 17.89 8.91
CA PRO A 49 11.93 16.56 9.18
C PRO A 49 11.30 15.50 8.28
N VAL A 50 11.95 15.17 7.17
CA VAL A 50 11.54 14.11 6.25
C VAL A 50 12.38 12.87 6.48
N SER A 51 11.74 11.76 6.78
CA SER A 51 12.36 10.44 6.77
C SER A 51 12.18 9.79 5.39
N VAL A 52 13.20 9.12 4.88
CA VAL A 52 13.16 8.43 3.59
C VAL A 52 13.41 6.95 3.80
N ILE A 53 12.49 6.12 3.32
CA ILE A 53 12.58 4.66 3.34
C ILE A 53 12.71 4.20 1.89
N THR A 54 13.83 3.58 1.56
CA THR A 54 14.13 3.13 0.19
C THR A 54 13.57 1.73 -0.10
N ALA A 55 13.35 1.43 -1.38
CA ALA A 55 12.97 0.09 -1.81
C ALA A 55 13.96 -0.99 -1.37
N ASN A 56 15.26 -0.67 -1.32
CA ASN A 56 16.29 -1.60 -0.88
C ASN A 56 16.17 -1.92 0.62
N GLU A 57 15.85 -0.95 1.46
CA GLU A 57 15.62 -1.17 2.90
C GLU A 57 14.38 -2.04 3.11
N ILE A 58 13.28 -1.74 2.40
CA ILE A 58 12.05 -2.55 2.43
C ILE A 58 12.35 -4.00 2.03
N LYS A 59 13.08 -4.19 0.93
CA LYS A 59 13.45 -5.52 0.43
C LYS A 59 14.38 -6.28 1.39
N ARG A 60 15.39 -5.62 1.95
CA ARG A 60 16.32 -6.22 2.94
C ARG A 60 15.60 -6.65 4.22
N ALA A 61 14.59 -5.89 4.63
CA ALA A 61 13.75 -6.22 5.78
C ALA A 61 12.70 -7.32 5.50
N GLY A 62 12.59 -7.82 4.26
CA GLY A 62 11.61 -8.83 3.87
C GLY A 62 10.16 -8.34 3.93
N ILE A 63 9.96 -7.03 3.85
CA ILE A 63 8.65 -6.39 3.97
C ILE A 63 7.90 -6.50 2.64
N THR A 64 6.64 -6.90 2.71
CA THR A 64 5.80 -7.15 1.53
C THR A 64 4.54 -6.31 1.45
N ASP A 65 4.16 -5.64 2.53
CA ASP A 65 2.99 -4.77 2.56
C ASP A 65 3.28 -3.41 3.23
N PHE A 66 2.43 -2.44 2.92
CA PHE A 66 2.60 -1.06 3.37
C PHE A 66 2.49 -0.91 4.89
N GLN A 67 1.53 -1.59 5.52
CA GLN A 67 1.34 -1.51 6.97
C GLN A 67 2.57 -2.02 7.71
N GLN A 68 3.12 -3.16 7.26
CA GLN A 68 4.34 -3.72 7.84
C GLN A 68 5.52 -2.76 7.68
N ALA A 69 5.70 -2.16 6.49
CA ALA A 69 6.75 -1.18 6.26
C ALA A 69 6.65 0.01 7.22
N MET A 70 5.46 0.56 7.36
CA MET A 70 5.25 1.72 8.22
C MET A 70 5.43 1.38 9.70
N THR A 71 4.87 0.25 10.16
CA THR A 71 5.01 -0.19 11.56
C THR A 71 6.46 -0.40 11.96
N MET A 72 7.28 -0.98 11.07
CA MET A 72 8.68 -1.30 11.38
C MET A 72 9.63 -0.12 11.22
N MET A 73 9.33 0.80 10.29
CA MET A 73 10.29 1.82 9.87
C MET A 73 9.91 3.24 10.28
N VAL A 74 8.66 3.47 10.74
CA VAL A 74 8.16 4.79 11.12
C VAL A 74 7.57 4.75 12.53
N PRO A 75 8.36 5.03 13.57
CA PRO A 75 7.91 4.92 14.97
C PRO A 75 6.72 5.81 15.35
N SER A 76 6.50 6.90 14.61
CA SER A 76 5.36 7.80 14.83
C SER A 76 4.02 7.27 14.33
N LEU A 77 4.03 6.15 13.59
CA LEU A 77 2.84 5.52 13.04
C LEU A 77 2.38 4.33 13.89
N SER A 78 1.08 4.26 14.09
CA SER A 78 0.42 3.11 14.68
C SER A 78 -0.80 2.71 13.86
N PHE A 79 -1.19 1.45 14.01
CA PHE A 79 -2.30 0.86 13.27
C PHE A 79 -3.23 0.16 14.23
N SER A 80 -4.53 0.36 14.06
CA SER A 80 -5.57 -0.34 14.79
C SER A 80 -6.46 -1.08 13.81
N PRO A 81 -6.72 -2.38 13.99
CA PRO A 81 -7.62 -3.16 13.14
C PRO A 81 -9.03 -2.54 13.12
N ASN A 82 -9.63 -2.54 11.95
CA ASN A 82 -11.04 -2.20 11.78
C ASN A 82 -11.68 -2.99 10.63
N ALA A 83 -12.96 -2.77 10.38
CA ALA A 83 -13.69 -3.46 9.31
C ALA A 83 -13.14 -3.20 7.90
N MET A 84 -12.42 -2.09 7.70
CA MET A 84 -11.80 -1.71 6.44
C MET A 84 -10.32 -2.12 6.35
N GLY A 85 -9.83 -2.95 7.29
CA GLY A 85 -8.43 -3.41 7.33
C GLY A 85 -7.68 -2.81 8.50
N SER A 86 -7.17 -1.61 8.40
CA SER A 86 -6.41 -0.96 9.47
C SER A 86 -6.63 0.53 9.51
N TYR A 87 -6.78 1.04 10.70
CA TYR A 87 -6.88 2.45 10.99
C TYR A 87 -5.49 3.02 11.26
N LEU A 88 -5.05 3.92 10.40
CA LEU A 88 -3.75 4.58 10.52
C LEU A 88 -3.84 5.75 11.51
N MET A 89 -2.89 5.84 12.41
CA MET A 89 -2.68 7.00 13.28
C MET A 89 -1.23 7.45 13.21
N MET A 90 -1.00 8.76 13.26
CA MET A 90 0.33 9.36 13.32
C MET A 90 0.39 10.34 14.48
N ASN A 91 1.38 10.17 15.37
CA ASN A 91 1.52 11.00 16.57
C ASN A 91 0.25 11.05 17.43
N GLY A 92 -0.54 9.96 17.48
CA GLY A 92 -1.82 9.89 18.20
C GLY A 92 -3.00 10.55 17.49
N LEU A 93 -2.80 11.19 16.35
CA LEU A 93 -3.87 11.77 15.53
C LEU A 93 -4.39 10.77 14.51
N SER A 94 -5.70 10.81 14.27
CA SER A 94 -6.36 9.88 13.36
C SER A 94 -5.97 10.08 11.89
N ASN A 95 -6.23 9.08 11.07
CA ASN A 95 -5.91 9.05 9.64
C ASN A 95 -6.43 10.25 8.83
N LYS A 96 -7.54 10.87 9.22
CA LYS A 96 -8.06 12.08 8.55
C LYS A 96 -7.11 13.27 8.61
N TYR A 97 -6.10 13.22 9.49
CA TYR A 97 -5.06 14.24 9.64
C TYR A 97 -3.71 13.80 9.05
N VAL A 98 -3.67 12.63 8.43
CA VAL A 98 -2.49 12.08 7.76
C VAL A 98 -2.74 12.04 6.26
N LEU A 99 -2.02 12.85 5.51
CA LEU A 99 -2.14 12.90 4.07
C LEU A 99 -1.30 11.79 3.41
N ILE A 100 -1.95 10.89 2.70
CA ILE A 100 -1.26 9.84 1.92
C ILE A 100 -1.24 10.26 0.46
N LEU A 101 -0.06 10.28 -0.13
CA LEU A 101 0.19 10.66 -1.51
C LEU A 101 0.85 9.51 -2.28
N ILE A 102 0.54 9.38 -3.55
CA ILE A 102 1.30 8.58 -4.52
C ILE A 102 1.82 9.54 -5.60
N ASN A 103 3.14 9.66 -5.71
CA ASN A 103 3.81 10.59 -6.62
C ASN A 103 3.31 12.05 -6.46
N GLY A 104 3.07 12.46 -5.22
CA GLY A 104 2.58 13.81 -4.89
C GLY A 104 1.07 14.02 -5.07
N ARG A 105 0.30 12.99 -5.40
CA ARG A 105 -1.16 13.07 -5.56
C ARG A 105 -1.85 12.36 -4.41
N LYS A 106 -2.88 13.01 -3.86
CA LYS A 106 -3.67 12.44 -2.76
C LYS A 106 -4.30 11.11 -3.21
N VAL A 107 -4.15 10.09 -2.38
CA VAL A 107 -4.89 8.83 -2.52
C VAL A 107 -6.35 9.13 -2.22
N THR A 108 -7.23 8.76 -3.15
CA THR A 108 -8.68 8.91 -3.03
C THR A 108 -9.32 7.56 -2.76
N GLY A 109 -10.59 7.55 -2.39
CA GLY A 109 -11.33 6.34 -2.05
C GLY A 109 -11.39 6.09 -0.56
N ASP A 110 -11.40 7.16 0.24
CA ASP A 110 -11.68 7.07 1.67
C ASP A 110 -13.17 6.83 1.92
N ILE A 111 -13.45 6.01 2.93
CA ILE A 111 -14.78 5.82 3.47
C ILE A 111 -14.79 6.38 4.88
N SER A 112 -15.60 7.42 5.12
CA SER A 112 -15.65 8.11 6.41
C SER A 112 -14.28 8.60 6.91
N GLY A 113 -13.42 9.08 5.99
CA GLY A 113 -12.09 9.56 6.30
C GLY A 113 -11.05 8.45 6.53
N ASN A 114 -11.37 7.21 6.19
CA ASN A 114 -10.47 6.07 6.34
C ASN A 114 -10.08 5.49 4.98
N ILE A 115 -8.80 5.54 4.67
CA ILE A 115 -8.24 4.94 3.46
C ILE A 115 -7.82 3.51 3.77
N ASP A 116 -8.27 2.56 2.96
CA ASP A 116 -7.76 1.20 3.05
C ASP A 116 -6.33 1.16 2.50
N ILE A 117 -5.36 1.12 3.42
CA ILE A 117 -3.94 1.10 3.09
C ILE A 117 -3.49 -0.17 2.38
N SER A 118 -4.29 -1.24 2.39
CA SER A 118 -4.03 -2.48 1.65
C SER A 118 -4.10 -2.29 0.13
N GLN A 119 -4.73 -1.20 -0.33
CA GLN A 119 -4.74 -0.80 -1.74
C GLN A 119 -3.36 -0.40 -2.27
N ILE A 120 -2.43 -0.01 -1.37
CA ILE A 120 -1.12 0.49 -1.75
C ILE A 120 -0.27 -0.67 -2.28
N ASP A 121 0.11 -0.57 -3.56
CA ASP A 121 0.98 -1.55 -4.20
C ASP A 121 2.45 -1.26 -3.87
N MET A 122 3.05 -2.15 -3.06
CA MET A 122 4.45 -2.04 -2.65
C MET A 122 5.44 -2.50 -3.72
N SER A 123 5.01 -3.22 -4.74
CA SER A 123 5.89 -3.81 -5.76
C SER A 123 6.65 -2.76 -6.60
N ARG A 124 6.06 -1.59 -6.75
CA ARG A 124 6.64 -0.47 -7.52
C ARG A 124 7.24 0.64 -6.67
N VAL A 125 7.21 0.52 -5.37
CA VAL A 125 7.74 1.57 -4.51
C VAL A 125 9.23 1.74 -4.77
N LYS A 126 9.63 2.96 -5.14
CA LYS A 126 11.02 3.40 -5.22
C LYS A 126 11.53 3.85 -3.87
N ARG A 127 10.72 4.64 -3.16
CA ARG A 127 10.93 5.08 -1.79
C ARG A 127 9.62 5.61 -1.20
N ILE A 128 9.57 5.68 0.11
CA ILE A 128 8.52 6.34 0.86
C ILE A 128 9.14 7.52 1.59
N GLU A 129 8.57 8.70 1.42
CA GLU A 129 8.95 9.92 2.12
C GLU A 129 7.91 10.20 3.20
N VAL A 130 8.33 10.29 4.45
CA VAL A 130 7.45 10.56 5.59
C VAL A 130 7.85 11.88 6.22
N LEU A 131 6.95 12.85 6.12
CA LEU A 131 7.07 14.14 6.78
C LEU A 131 6.31 14.07 8.10
N ASN A 132 7.03 14.08 9.21
CA ASN A 132 6.46 14.09 10.55
C ASN A 132 6.11 15.52 11.00
N GLY A 133 4.90 15.67 11.55
CA GLY A 133 4.42 16.94 12.08
C GLY A 133 3.64 17.77 11.07
N ALA A 134 3.27 18.98 11.48
CA ALA A 134 2.36 19.82 10.74
C ALA A 134 2.92 20.25 9.38
N ALA A 135 2.27 19.83 8.31
CA ALA A 135 2.55 20.21 6.94
C ALA A 135 1.37 20.95 6.28
N SER A 136 0.45 21.44 7.09
CA SER A 136 -0.77 22.10 6.62
C SER A 136 -0.52 23.35 5.78
N SER A 137 0.61 24.02 5.96
CA SER A 137 1.02 25.17 5.14
C SER A 137 1.32 24.80 3.68
N LEU A 138 1.73 23.55 3.43
CA LEU A 138 2.04 23.05 2.07
C LEU A 138 0.91 22.20 1.49
N TYR A 139 0.20 21.46 2.33
CA TYR A 139 -0.72 20.41 1.91
C TYR A 139 -2.16 20.58 2.42
N GLY A 140 -2.44 21.66 3.17
CA GLY A 140 -3.78 21.93 3.70
C GLY A 140 -4.11 21.18 4.99
N SER A 141 -5.38 21.22 5.38
CA SER A 141 -5.89 20.70 6.67
C SER A 141 -5.75 19.18 6.85
N ASP A 142 -5.60 18.45 5.76
CA ASP A 142 -5.47 16.99 5.80
C ASP A 142 -4.07 16.53 6.26
N ALA A 143 -3.11 17.44 6.37
CA ALA A 143 -1.72 17.15 6.71
C ALA A 143 -1.29 17.74 8.07
N ILE A 144 -2.18 17.71 9.07
CA ILE A 144 -1.90 18.23 10.43
C ILE A 144 -0.94 17.30 11.18
N ALA A 145 -1.13 15.99 11.07
CA ALA A 145 -0.27 14.99 11.72
C ALA A 145 1.00 14.72 10.92
N GLY A 146 0.91 14.78 9.60
CA GLY A 146 2.03 14.58 8.68
C GLY A 146 1.60 14.14 7.29
N VAL A 147 2.61 13.86 6.45
CA VAL A 147 2.42 13.42 5.06
C VAL A 147 3.23 12.16 4.80
N ILE A 148 2.63 11.19 4.15
CA ILE A 148 3.27 9.98 3.64
C ILE A 148 3.20 10.03 2.12
N ASN A 149 4.34 10.20 1.45
CA ASN A 149 4.39 10.26 -0.01
C ASN A 149 5.14 9.04 -0.58
N ILE A 150 4.41 8.22 -1.30
CA ILE A 150 4.91 6.99 -1.92
C ILE A 150 5.38 7.34 -3.33
N ILE A 151 6.68 7.31 -3.54
CA ILE A 151 7.29 7.55 -4.86
C ILE A 151 7.46 6.21 -5.55
N THR A 152 6.88 6.07 -6.73
CA THR A 152 6.93 4.84 -7.51
C THR A 152 8.00 4.88 -8.60
N ASN A 153 8.46 3.71 -9.02
CA ASN A 153 9.27 3.57 -10.23
C ASN A 153 8.43 3.93 -11.46
N GLN A 154 9.08 4.53 -12.45
CA GLN A 154 8.50 4.70 -13.77
C GLN A 154 8.85 3.48 -14.63
N PRO A 155 7.97 3.02 -15.54
CA PRO A 155 8.30 1.98 -16.51
C PRO A 155 9.54 2.38 -17.31
N LYS A 156 10.49 1.46 -17.46
CA LYS A 156 11.74 1.68 -18.21
C LYS A 156 11.92 0.69 -19.34
N ASP A 157 11.35 -0.49 -19.18
CA ASP A 157 11.47 -1.58 -20.15
C ASP A 157 10.32 -1.52 -21.14
N GLU A 158 10.53 -2.00 -22.35
CA GLU A 158 9.49 -2.05 -23.37
C GLU A 158 8.27 -2.83 -22.87
N ILE A 159 8.48 -3.98 -22.25
CA ILE A 159 7.44 -4.77 -21.57
C ILE A 159 8.07 -5.44 -20.36
N SER A 160 7.43 -5.27 -19.20
CA SER A 160 7.78 -5.99 -17.97
C SER A 160 6.51 -6.53 -17.32
N PHE A 161 6.52 -7.82 -17.01
CA PHE A 161 5.44 -8.47 -16.25
C PHE A 161 5.98 -8.98 -14.94
N THR A 162 5.32 -8.61 -13.84
CA THR A 162 5.69 -9.04 -12.49
C THR A 162 4.48 -9.65 -11.80
N THR A 163 4.67 -10.78 -11.16
CA THR A 163 3.67 -11.43 -10.32
C THR A 163 4.22 -11.67 -8.93
N ASN A 164 3.40 -11.43 -7.92
CA ASN A 164 3.72 -11.68 -6.53
C ASN A 164 2.59 -12.49 -5.89
N SER A 165 2.90 -13.65 -5.35
CA SER A 165 1.96 -14.49 -4.62
C SER A 165 2.45 -14.68 -3.19
N ARG A 166 1.57 -14.50 -2.22
CA ARG A 166 1.86 -14.71 -0.80
C ARG A 166 0.74 -15.49 -0.15
N TYR A 167 1.10 -16.52 0.56
CA TYR A 167 0.19 -17.26 1.41
C TYR A 167 0.75 -17.30 2.84
N THR A 168 -0.08 -16.97 3.81
CA THR A 168 0.28 -16.97 5.22
C THR A 168 -0.75 -17.72 6.06
N ARG A 169 -0.46 -17.90 7.34
CA ARG A 169 -1.39 -18.57 8.28
C ARG A 169 -2.76 -17.89 8.26
N LYS A 170 -3.81 -18.61 8.65
CA LYS A 170 -5.20 -18.11 8.70
C LYS A 170 -5.79 -17.85 7.31
N ASN A 171 -5.37 -18.65 6.33
CA ASN A 171 -5.82 -18.58 4.94
C ASN A 171 -5.69 -17.16 4.34
N GLN A 172 -4.63 -16.45 4.72
CA GLN A 172 -4.34 -15.16 4.07
C GLN A 172 -3.64 -15.43 2.74
N PHE A 173 -4.28 -15.02 1.67
CA PHE A 173 -3.77 -15.14 0.31
C PHE A 173 -3.73 -13.77 -0.36
N SER A 174 -2.61 -13.43 -0.98
CA SER A 174 -2.41 -12.22 -1.76
C SER A 174 -1.82 -12.55 -3.11
N GLN A 175 -2.41 -12.04 -4.17
CA GLN A 175 -1.92 -12.17 -5.54
C GLN A 175 -1.83 -10.80 -6.17
N GLY A 176 -0.63 -10.39 -6.57
CA GLY A 176 -0.37 -9.19 -7.37
C GLY A 176 0.06 -9.53 -8.78
N LEU A 177 -0.46 -8.80 -9.76
CA LEU A 177 -0.08 -8.87 -11.18
C LEU A 177 0.20 -7.45 -11.66
N ASN A 178 1.39 -7.21 -12.22
CA ASN A 178 1.78 -5.91 -12.74
C ASN A 178 2.29 -6.05 -14.16
N LEU A 179 1.82 -5.19 -15.05
CA LEU A 179 2.27 -5.07 -16.43
C LEU A 179 2.73 -3.64 -16.69
N ASP A 180 4.01 -3.48 -16.94
CA ASP A 180 4.63 -2.23 -17.36
C ASP A 180 4.91 -2.29 -18.86
N ILE A 181 4.56 -1.23 -19.58
CA ILE A 181 4.89 -1.08 -21.01
C ILE A 181 5.45 0.32 -21.20
N ALA A 182 6.64 0.44 -21.77
CA ALA A 182 7.22 1.72 -22.15
C ALA A 182 7.73 1.62 -23.58
N LYS A 183 7.10 2.38 -24.51
CA LYS A 183 7.48 2.41 -25.92
C LYS A 183 7.49 3.84 -26.46
N GLY A 184 8.67 4.30 -26.83
CA GLY A 184 8.87 5.65 -27.33
C GLY A 184 8.43 6.71 -26.32
N LYS A 185 7.38 7.46 -26.63
CA LYS A 185 6.83 8.53 -25.81
C LYS A 185 5.71 8.06 -24.87
N LEU A 186 5.27 6.81 -24.97
CA LEU A 186 4.16 6.26 -24.22
C LEU A 186 4.66 5.30 -23.14
N ALA A 187 4.19 5.48 -21.93
CA ALA A 187 4.32 4.51 -20.84
C ALA A 187 2.94 4.15 -20.28
N SER A 188 2.74 2.87 -20.04
CA SER A 188 1.52 2.30 -19.47
C SER A 188 1.88 1.44 -18.26
N TYR A 189 1.09 1.53 -17.23
CA TYR A 189 1.17 0.66 -16.07
C TYR A 189 -0.19 0.13 -15.73
N THR A 190 -0.29 -1.18 -15.65
CA THR A 190 -1.50 -1.89 -15.23
C THR A 190 -1.16 -2.72 -14.00
N ALA A 191 -1.95 -2.61 -12.95
CA ALA A 191 -1.83 -3.46 -11.78
C ALA A 191 -3.18 -4.04 -11.38
N TYR A 192 -3.15 -5.29 -10.97
CA TYR A 192 -4.27 -5.97 -10.33
C TYR A 192 -3.78 -6.64 -9.06
N LYS A 193 -4.54 -6.49 -7.98
CA LYS A 193 -4.26 -7.11 -6.69
C LYS A 193 -5.52 -7.77 -6.15
N TYR A 194 -5.39 -9.03 -5.78
CA TYR A 194 -6.38 -9.77 -5.02
C TYR A 194 -5.82 -10.09 -3.64
N ASP A 195 -6.55 -9.78 -2.59
CA ASP A 195 -6.25 -10.16 -1.22
C ASP A 195 -7.45 -10.85 -0.58
N HIS A 196 -7.19 -11.90 0.18
CA HIS A 196 -8.19 -12.64 0.93
C HIS A 196 -7.65 -13.05 2.30
N SER A 197 -8.53 -13.08 3.29
CA SER A 197 -8.27 -13.60 4.63
C SER A 197 -9.57 -14.11 5.24
N ASP A 198 -9.54 -15.29 5.87
CA ASP A 198 -10.68 -15.78 6.67
C ASP A 198 -10.87 -14.99 7.98
N GLY A 199 -9.94 -14.08 8.29
CA GLY A 199 -9.89 -13.43 9.59
C GLY A 199 -9.43 -14.38 10.70
N TRP A 200 -9.34 -13.85 11.91
CA TRP A 200 -8.94 -14.67 13.05
C TRP A 200 -9.29 -14.00 14.39
N GLN A 201 -9.32 -14.81 15.42
CA GLN A 201 -9.47 -14.40 16.81
C GLN A 201 -8.42 -15.10 17.66
N ASN A 202 -8.03 -14.48 18.78
CA ASN A 202 -7.07 -15.06 19.72
C ASN A 202 -7.71 -16.11 20.61
N SER A 203 -8.98 -15.95 20.95
CA SER A 203 -9.75 -16.83 21.82
C SER A 203 -11.19 -16.93 21.35
N GLY A 204 -11.79 -18.08 21.47
CA GLY A 204 -13.23 -18.27 21.30
C GLY A 204 -14.05 -17.84 22.53
N LEU A 205 -13.40 -17.29 23.56
CA LEU A 205 -14.02 -16.83 24.80
C LEU A 205 -13.74 -15.35 25.01
N THR A 206 -14.70 -14.64 25.54
CA THR A 206 -14.59 -13.26 26.02
C THR A 206 -15.26 -13.15 27.37
N VAL A 207 -15.08 -12.02 28.08
CA VAL A 207 -15.75 -11.71 29.31
C VAL A 207 -16.96 -10.83 28.99
N ASP A 208 -18.12 -11.22 29.50
CA ASP A 208 -19.34 -10.43 29.36
C ASP A 208 -19.43 -9.29 30.38
N LYS A 209 -20.54 -8.53 30.39
CA LYS A 209 -20.80 -7.43 31.33
C LYS A 209 -20.98 -7.85 32.81
N ASN A 210 -21.09 -9.15 33.06
CA ASN A 210 -21.24 -9.71 34.40
C ASN A 210 -19.94 -10.37 34.90
N ASP A 211 -18.83 -10.20 34.14
CA ASP A 211 -17.54 -10.86 34.35
C ASP A 211 -17.57 -12.40 34.15
N ASP A 212 -18.59 -12.91 33.46
CA ASP A 212 -18.66 -14.33 33.08
C ASP A 212 -17.93 -14.60 31.79
N LEU A 213 -17.22 -15.74 31.70
CA LEU A 213 -16.61 -16.24 30.44
C LEU A 213 -17.70 -16.78 29.52
N VAL A 214 -17.84 -16.17 28.36
CA VAL A 214 -18.83 -16.56 27.34
C VAL A 214 -18.16 -16.81 26.01
N GLU A 215 -18.73 -17.67 25.18
CA GLU A 215 -18.26 -17.90 23.82
C GLU A 215 -18.48 -16.66 22.93
N THR A 216 -17.52 -16.36 22.08
CA THR A 216 -17.59 -15.20 21.19
C THR A 216 -17.23 -15.56 19.76
N LEU A 217 -17.93 -14.90 18.83
CA LEU A 217 -17.66 -14.89 17.40
C LEU A 217 -16.87 -13.65 16.95
N ASP A 218 -16.52 -12.76 17.89
CA ASP A 218 -15.76 -11.56 17.57
C ASP A 218 -14.35 -11.92 17.11
N GLN A 219 -13.97 -11.36 15.97
CA GLN A 219 -12.66 -11.55 15.38
C GLN A 219 -11.76 -10.37 15.71
N LEU A 220 -10.51 -10.62 16.07
CA LEU A 220 -9.49 -9.58 16.20
C LEU A 220 -9.12 -9.01 14.82
N SER A 221 -9.09 -9.85 13.80
CA SER A 221 -8.95 -9.42 12.40
C SER A 221 -10.13 -9.98 11.61
N ILE A 222 -10.91 -9.09 11.03
CA ILE A 222 -12.12 -9.44 10.27
C ILE A 222 -11.70 -10.08 8.95
N GLY A 223 -12.39 -11.18 8.58
CA GLY A 223 -12.23 -11.81 7.27
C GLY A 223 -12.64 -10.88 6.13
N TYR A 224 -12.00 -11.01 4.98
CA TYR A 224 -12.31 -10.18 3.81
C TYR A 224 -11.83 -10.80 2.50
N SER A 225 -12.45 -10.34 1.43
CA SER A 225 -11.93 -10.47 0.06
C SER A 225 -11.86 -9.09 -0.58
N MET A 226 -10.77 -8.81 -1.29
CA MET A 226 -10.51 -7.50 -1.89
C MET A 226 -9.96 -7.66 -3.31
N ASN A 227 -10.46 -6.83 -4.22
CA ASN A 227 -9.92 -6.67 -5.56
C ASN A 227 -9.54 -5.21 -5.76
N ASN A 228 -8.36 -4.96 -6.26
CA ASN A 228 -7.88 -3.63 -6.60
C ASN A 228 -7.28 -3.66 -8.00
N PHE A 229 -7.82 -2.84 -8.89
CA PHE A 229 -7.31 -2.64 -10.24
C PHE A 229 -6.86 -1.20 -10.40
N SER A 230 -5.71 -0.98 -10.99
CA SER A 230 -5.21 0.35 -11.31
C SER A 230 -4.54 0.39 -12.68
N GLN A 231 -4.78 1.49 -13.38
CA GLN A 231 -4.22 1.77 -14.70
C GLN A 231 -3.64 3.19 -14.71
N GLN A 232 -2.45 3.32 -15.25
CA GLN A 232 -1.82 4.64 -15.44
C GLN A 232 -1.22 4.70 -16.83
N PHE A 233 -1.45 5.81 -17.52
CA PHE A 233 -0.80 6.19 -18.78
C PHE A 233 0.01 7.45 -18.61
N THR A 234 1.14 7.53 -19.28
CA THR A 234 1.95 8.74 -19.40
C THR A 234 2.39 8.89 -20.84
N TYR A 235 2.23 10.07 -21.40
CA TYR A 235 2.65 10.42 -22.77
C TYR A 235 3.55 11.63 -22.73
N ASP A 236 4.82 11.44 -23.06
CA ASP A 236 5.82 12.51 -23.15
C ASP A 236 5.77 13.14 -24.56
N ALA A 237 4.90 14.13 -24.74
CA ALA A 237 4.72 14.80 -26.04
C ALA A 237 6.01 15.47 -26.50
N THR A 238 6.71 16.15 -25.58
CA THR A 238 8.02 16.77 -25.77
C THR A 238 8.90 16.56 -24.53
N GLU A 239 10.17 16.97 -24.57
CA GLU A 239 11.05 16.96 -23.38
C GLU A 239 10.53 17.78 -22.22
N LYS A 240 9.65 18.77 -22.49
CA LYS A 240 9.10 19.67 -21.49
C LYS A 240 7.64 19.42 -21.14
N LEU A 241 6.88 18.74 -22.02
CA LEU A 241 5.44 18.53 -21.88
C LEU A 241 5.10 17.06 -21.82
N SER A 242 4.51 16.62 -20.70
CA SER A 242 3.97 15.28 -20.52
C SER A 242 2.48 15.35 -20.13
N PHE A 243 1.71 14.42 -20.65
CA PHE A 243 0.31 14.18 -20.26
C PHE A 243 0.24 12.88 -19.46
N TYR A 244 -0.73 12.81 -18.57
CA TYR A 244 -1.01 11.59 -17.84
C TYR A 244 -2.52 11.36 -17.68
N ALA A 245 -2.90 10.10 -17.61
CA ALA A 245 -4.22 9.64 -17.22
C ALA A 245 -4.06 8.45 -16.28
N ASN A 246 -4.87 8.39 -15.24
CA ASN A 246 -4.92 7.26 -14.33
C ASN A 246 -6.36 6.94 -13.97
N GLY A 247 -6.63 5.68 -13.69
CA GLY A 247 -7.91 5.19 -13.22
C GLY A 247 -7.72 3.98 -12.33
N GLY A 248 -8.67 3.72 -11.47
CA GLY A 248 -8.66 2.57 -10.59
C GLY A 248 -10.06 2.16 -10.17
N TYR A 249 -10.17 0.91 -9.82
CA TYR A 249 -11.35 0.28 -9.24
C TYR A 249 -10.94 -0.50 -8.01
N TYR A 250 -11.65 -0.30 -6.93
CA TYR A 250 -11.47 -0.98 -5.67
C TYR A 250 -12.78 -1.61 -5.23
N TRP A 251 -12.72 -2.87 -4.81
CA TRP A 251 -13.83 -3.60 -4.25
C TRP A 251 -13.35 -4.42 -3.06
N ARG A 252 -14.08 -4.34 -1.96
CA ARG A 252 -13.82 -5.12 -0.75
C ARG A 252 -15.13 -5.58 -0.13
N MET A 253 -15.20 -6.83 0.27
CA MET A 253 -16.25 -7.39 1.09
C MET A 253 -15.65 -7.94 2.39
N THR A 254 -16.26 -7.59 3.51
CA THR A 254 -15.91 -8.20 4.81
C THR A 254 -16.64 -9.53 4.93
N ASP A 255 -15.97 -10.51 5.51
CA ASP A 255 -16.54 -11.82 5.82
C ASP A 255 -16.52 -11.99 7.35
N ARG A 256 -17.69 -11.84 7.96
CA ARG A 256 -17.87 -11.93 9.40
C ARG A 256 -18.68 -13.16 9.75
N PRO A 257 -18.35 -13.84 10.87
CA PRO A 257 -19.18 -14.94 11.35
C PRO A 257 -20.61 -14.47 11.56
N ALA A 258 -21.58 -15.27 11.06
CA ALA A 258 -23.00 -15.04 11.36
C ALA A 258 -23.27 -15.23 12.86
N LYS A 259 -24.19 -14.44 13.39
CA LYS A 259 -24.64 -14.59 14.79
C LYS A 259 -25.12 -16.01 15.08
N ARG A 260 -24.87 -16.50 16.29
CA ARG A 260 -25.32 -17.79 16.78
C ARG A 260 -25.92 -17.64 18.17
N ASP A 261 -26.96 -18.41 18.43
CA ASP A 261 -27.59 -18.44 19.76
C ASP A 261 -26.59 -18.91 20.82
N GLY A 262 -26.59 -18.25 21.97
CA GLY A 262 -25.68 -18.54 23.08
C GLY A 262 -24.27 -18.02 22.94
N MET A 263 -23.92 -17.35 21.84
CA MET A 263 -22.62 -16.71 21.61
C MET A 263 -22.75 -15.19 21.55
N THR A 264 -21.71 -14.49 21.98
CA THR A 264 -21.60 -13.04 21.77
C THR A 264 -20.89 -12.72 20.46
N GLY A 265 -21.07 -11.51 19.96
CA GLY A 265 -20.44 -11.06 18.70
C GLY A 265 -21.12 -11.62 17.44
N GLY A 266 -20.38 -11.61 16.34
CA GLY A 266 -20.91 -11.96 15.02
C GLY A 266 -21.80 -10.87 14.41
N ASN A 267 -22.14 -11.04 13.15
CA ASN A 267 -23.02 -10.13 12.39
C ASN A 267 -23.92 -10.91 11.45
N ASP A 268 -25.10 -10.36 11.19
CA ASP A 268 -26.07 -10.96 10.26
C ASP A 268 -25.82 -10.55 8.80
N TYR A 269 -24.84 -9.66 8.55
CA TYR A 269 -24.55 -9.15 7.23
C TYR A 269 -23.05 -8.87 7.05
N ASN A 270 -22.59 -9.02 5.82
CA ASN A 270 -21.27 -8.60 5.38
C ASN A 270 -21.30 -7.17 4.86
N THR A 271 -20.24 -6.42 5.07
CA THR A 271 -20.12 -5.06 4.57
C THR A 271 -19.37 -5.06 3.26
N HIS A 272 -19.94 -4.39 2.27
CA HIS A 272 -19.37 -4.19 0.94
C HIS A 272 -18.89 -2.76 0.77
N TYR A 273 -17.68 -2.61 0.25
CA TYR A 273 -17.06 -1.34 -0.09
C TYR A 273 -16.64 -1.35 -1.55
N GLU A 274 -16.94 -0.27 -2.24
CA GLU A 274 -16.63 -0.12 -3.66
C GLU A 274 -16.20 1.32 -3.95
N GLY A 275 -15.21 1.48 -4.82
CA GLY A 275 -14.69 2.79 -5.17
C GLY A 275 -14.10 2.85 -6.56
N TYR A 276 -14.30 4.00 -7.21
CA TYR A 276 -13.71 4.33 -8.50
C TYR A 276 -12.90 5.61 -8.35
N ASN A 277 -11.74 5.64 -8.95
CA ASN A 277 -10.96 6.86 -9.03
C ASN A 277 -10.46 7.07 -10.46
N TRP A 278 -10.33 8.31 -10.86
CA TRP A 278 -9.72 8.67 -12.12
C TRP A 278 -9.09 10.05 -12.04
N GLY A 279 -8.12 10.30 -12.89
CA GLY A 279 -7.47 11.60 -12.96
C GLY A 279 -6.72 11.76 -14.27
N THR A 280 -6.68 12.99 -14.77
CA THR A 280 -5.90 13.37 -15.94
C THR A 280 -5.16 14.65 -15.66
N GLY A 281 -4.10 14.92 -16.42
CA GLY A 281 -3.42 16.19 -16.31
C GLY A 281 -2.21 16.28 -17.23
N ALA A 282 -1.58 17.45 -17.18
CA ALA A 282 -0.37 17.74 -17.92
C ALA A 282 0.70 18.30 -16.98
N LYS A 283 1.96 18.02 -17.28
CA LYS A 283 3.11 18.58 -16.60
C LYS A 283 3.99 19.31 -17.62
N TYR A 284 4.24 20.57 -17.37
CA TYR A 284 5.14 21.37 -18.19
C TYR A 284 6.34 21.85 -17.36
N ARG A 285 7.57 21.62 -17.88
CA ARG A 285 8.80 22.11 -17.25
C ARG A 285 9.18 23.44 -17.85
N LEU A 286 9.12 24.50 -17.05
CA LEU A 286 9.46 25.86 -17.49
C LEU A 286 10.96 26.04 -17.73
N ASN A 287 11.82 25.38 -16.93
CA ASN A 287 13.29 25.43 -17.07
C ASN A 287 13.89 24.04 -16.78
N LYS A 288 15.11 23.81 -17.33
CA LYS A 288 15.95 22.66 -16.97
C LYS A 288 16.50 22.80 -15.56
#